data_cc7e4be648415e277e9048c71a542e80
#
_entry.id   cc7e4be648415e277e9048c71a542e80
#
_cell.length_a   1.000
_cell.length_b   1.000
_cell.length_c   1.000
_cell.angle_alpha   90.00
_cell.angle_beta   90.00
_cell.angle_gamma   90.00
#
_symmetry.space_group_name_H-M   'P 1'
#
loop_
_entity.id
_entity.type
_entity.pdbx_description
1 polymer ?
#
loop_
_entity_poly.entity_id
_entity_poly.type
_entity_poly.pdbx_seq_one_letter_code
_entity_poly.pdbx_strand_id
1 'polypeptide(L)'
;MPIVLPDSSAWIEYFRASGHPSDLELVDLIDEEAELVITEPVVMEVLAGARSESHAIKMRTALLAYPLAKVFGLDDYETAAAIRRACRAGGETVRSTMDCLIAAVAIRESASVLHSDRDFDVIAQHTELHIHPLGA
;
A
#
# COMPACT_ATOMS: atom_id res chain seq x y z
N MET A 1 17.04 8.30 1.54
CA MET A 1 16.51 7.19 0.72
C MET A 1 15.01 7.31 0.61
N PRO A 2 14.44 7.13 -0.55
CA PRO A 2 12.98 7.17 -0.67
C PRO A 2 12.36 6.00 0.11
N ILE A 3 11.26 6.30 0.78
CA ILE A 3 10.49 5.32 1.52
C ILE A 3 9.43 4.75 0.60
N VAL A 4 9.26 3.43 0.59
CA VAL A 4 8.22 2.76 -0.20
C VAL A 4 7.24 2.05 0.74
N LEU A 5 5.96 2.27 0.51
CA LEU A 5 4.88 1.57 1.18
C LEU A 5 4.22 0.65 0.14
N PRO A 6 4.55 -0.65 0.14
CA PRO A 6 3.83 -1.57 -0.72
C PRO A 6 2.40 -1.74 -0.19
N ASP A 7 1.43 -1.60 -1.09
CA ASP A 7 0.02 -1.84 -0.77
C ASP A 7 -0.26 -3.33 -0.64
N SER A 8 -1.42 -3.67 -0.12
CA SER A 8 -1.85 -5.06 -0.01
C SER A 8 -1.82 -5.80 -1.34
N SER A 9 -2.18 -5.13 -2.44
CA SER A 9 -2.14 -5.76 -3.77
C SER A 9 -0.73 -6.22 -4.15
N ALA A 10 0.30 -5.42 -3.84
CA ALA A 10 1.69 -5.78 -4.11
C ALA A 10 2.14 -6.96 -3.24
N TRP A 11 1.83 -6.92 -1.94
CA TRP A 11 2.17 -8.00 -1.03
C TRP A 11 1.48 -9.31 -1.39
N ILE A 12 0.21 -9.26 -1.81
CA ILE A 12 -0.54 -10.44 -2.23
C ILE A 12 0.14 -11.09 -3.45
N GLU A 13 0.51 -10.30 -4.45
CA GLU A 13 1.24 -10.80 -5.61
C GLU A 13 2.59 -11.41 -5.21
N TYR A 14 3.29 -10.75 -4.29
CA TYR A 14 4.57 -11.23 -3.77
C TYR A 14 4.42 -12.59 -3.05
N PHE A 15 3.45 -12.73 -2.15
CA PHE A 15 3.26 -13.98 -1.43
C PHE A 15 2.79 -15.12 -2.33
N ARG A 16 2.13 -14.80 -3.44
CA ARG A 16 1.74 -15.78 -4.46
C ARG A 16 2.89 -16.13 -5.42
N ALA A 17 3.96 -15.35 -5.40
CA ALA A 17 5.05 -15.44 -6.38
C ALA A 17 4.49 -15.44 -7.80
N SER A 18 3.57 -14.50 -8.08
CA SER A 18 2.78 -14.48 -9.32
C SER A 18 3.56 -14.09 -10.56
N GLY A 19 4.71 -13.44 -10.39
CA GLY A 19 5.46 -12.87 -11.51
C GLY A 19 4.88 -11.56 -12.04
N HIS A 20 3.82 -11.04 -11.41
CA HIS A 20 3.29 -9.73 -11.75
C HIS A 20 4.39 -8.67 -11.56
N PRO A 21 4.42 -7.58 -12.37
CA PRO A 21 5.43 -6.53 -12.20
C PRO A 21 5.59 -6.01 -10.78
N SER A 22 4.49 -5.91 -10.00
CA SER A 22 4.57 -5.48 -8.62
C SER A 22 5.25 -6.51 -7.70
N ASP A 23 5.08 -7.81 -7.97
CA ASP A 23 5.79 -8.87 -7.27
C ASP A 23 7.30 -8.76 -7.54
N LEU A 24 7.68 -8.68 -8.81
CA LEU A 24 9.09 -8.60 -9.22
C LEU A 24 9.76 -7.35 -8.64
N GLU A 25 9.07 -6.23 -8.67
CA GLU A 25 9.60 -4.99 -8.09
C GLU A 25 9.78 -5.10 -6.58
N LEU A 26 8.83 -5.73 -5.88
CA LEU A 26 8.94 -5.91 -4.44
C LEU A 26 10.10 -6.83 -4.07
N VAL A 27 10.32 -7.91 -4.83
CA VAL A 27 11.49 -8.76 -4.66
C VAL A 27 12.78 -7.95 -4.80
N ASP A 28 12.87 -7.12 -5.83
CA ASP A 28 14.06 -6.29 -6.05
C ASP A 28 14.28 -5.30 -4.90
N LEU A 29 13.21 -4.66 -4.42
CA LEU A 29 13.29 -3.73 -3.30
C LEU A 29 13.77 -4.43 -2.01
N ILE A 30 13.28 -5.63 -1.75
CA ILE A 30 13.70 -6.41 -0.59
C ILE A 30 15.17 -6.81 -0.72
N ASP A 31 15.58 -7.29 -1.89
CA ASP A 31 16.97 -7.71 -2.13
C ASP A 31 17.94 -6.53 -2.05
N GLU A 32 17.51 -5.35 -2.46
CA GLU A 32 18.31 -4.12 -2.40
C GLU A 32 18.30 -3.48 -1.00
N GLU A 33 17.57 -4.06 -0.06
CA GLU A 33 17.39 -3.51 1.28
C GLU A 33 16.83 -2.09 1.26
N ALA A 34 15.89 -1.83 0.35
CA ALA A 34 15.21 -0.56 0.25
C ALA A 34 14.44 -0.24 1.55
N GLU A 35 14.21 1.05 1.80
CA GLU A 35 13.46 1.47 2.97
C GLU A 35 11.96 1.23 2.75
N LEU A 36 11.46 0.14 3.32
CA LEU A 36 10.05 -0.25 3.23
C LEU A 36 9.35 0.02 4.55
N VAL A 37 8.09 0.42 4.47
CA VAL A 37 7.20 0.54 5.63
C VAL A 37 5.91 -0.19 5.35
N ILE A 38 5.24 -0.63 6.42
CA ILE A 38 3.90 -1.21 6.34
C ILE A 38 2.94 -0.37 7.17
N THR A 39 1.65 -0.58 6.99
CA THR A 39 0.61 0.08 7.80
C THR A 39 -0.48 -0.91 8.14
N GLU A 40 -1.22 -0.67 9.23
CA GLU A 40 -2.21 -1.62 9.74
C GLU A 40 -3.25 -2.05 8.70
N PRO A 41 -3.83 -1.14 7.88
CA PRO A 41 -4.78 -1.58 6.86
C PRO A 41 -4.21 -2.61 5.89
N VAL A 42 -2.95 -2.48 5.51
CA VAL A 42 -2.27 -3.44 4.63
C VAL A 42 -2.12 -4.78 5.33
N VAL A 43 -1.69 -4.78 6.60
CA VAL A 43 -1.57 -6.01 7.39
C VAL A 43 -2.91 -6.73 7.44
N MET A 44 -3.98 -6.01 7.75
CA MET A 44 -5.33 -6.58 7.82
C MET A 44 -5.74 -7.23 6.49
N GLU A 45 -5.59 -6.51 5.39
CA GLU A 45 -6.01 -7.01 4.08
C GLU A 45 -5.20 -8.23 3.63
N VAL A 46 -3.90 -8.22 3.87
CA VAL A 46 -3.04 -9.35 3.52
C VAL A 46 -3.40 -10.58 4.36
N LEU A 47 -3.51 -10.42 5.67
CA LEU A 47 -3.83 -11.54 6.57
C LEU A 47 -5.23 -12.10 6.34
N ALA A 48 -6.18 -11.26 5.92
CA ALA A 48 -7.54 -11.72 5.61
C ALA A 48 -7.56 -12.74 4.46
N GLY A 49 -6.56 -12.71 3.58
CA GLY A 49 -6.43 -13.67 2.49
C GLY A 49 -5.64 -14.93 2.83
N ALA A 50 -5.21 -15.11 4.07
CA ALA A 50 -4.44 -16.28 4.46
C ALA A 50 -5.30 -17.55 4.36
N ARG A 51 -4.69 -18.66 3.89
CA ARG A 51 -5.39 -19.93 3.66
C ARG A 51 -5.47 -20.80 4.91
N SER A 52 -4.67 -20.49 5.94
CA SER A 52 -4.64 -21.23 7.21
C SER A 52 -4.03 -20.35 8.28
N GLU A 53 -4.15 -20.78 9.54
CA GLU A 53 -3.52 -20.08 10.65
C GLU A 53 -2.00 -20.06 10.52
N SER A 54 -1.39 -21.17 10.10
CA SER A 54 0.07 -21.21 9.92
C SER A 54 0.52 -20.28 8.77
N HIS A 55 -0.27 -20.18 7.71
CA HIS A 55 0.01 -19.25 6.62
C HIS A 55 -0.09 -17.79 7.09
N ALA A 56 -1.12 -17.48 7.87
CA ALA A 56 -1.28 -16.14 8.46
C ALA A 56 -0.10 -15.77 9.34
N ILE A 57 0.38 -16.69 10.16
CA ILE A 57 1.54 -16.45 11.03
C ILE A 57 2.80 -16.13 10.20
N LYS A 58 3.02 -16.88 9.13
CA LYS A 58 4.17 -16.65 8.24
C LYS A 58 4.08 -15.28 7.54
N MET A 59 2.91 -14.93 7.04
CA MET A 59 2.68 -13.63 6.39
C MET A 59 2.90 -12.50 7.40
N ARG A 60 2.35 -12.63 8.60
CA ARG A 60 2.50 -11.62 9.65
C ARG A 60 3.97 -11.41 10.01
N THR A 61 4.73 -12.50 10.18
CA THR A 61 6.16 -12.42 10.50
C THR A 61 6.92 -11.67 9.40
N ALA A 62 6.62 -11.97 8.14
CA ALA A 62 7.27 -11.31 7.01
C ALA A 62 6.94 -9.81 6.97
N LEU A 63 5.68 -9.45 7.17
CA LEU A 63 5.25 -8.05 7.15
C LEU A 63 5.84 -7.24 8.29
N LEU A 64 5.82 -7.79 9.51
CA LEU A 64 6.28 -7.10 10.71
C LEU A 64 7.79 -7.04 10.85
N ALA A 65 8.54 -7.59 9.88
CA ALA A 65 9.97 -7.36 9.78
C ALA A 65 10.30 -5.91 9.41
N TYR A 66 9.31 -5.17 8.89
CA TYR A 66 9.48 -3.77 8.47
C TYR A 66 8.82 -2.81 9.46
N PRO A 67 9.28 -1.54 9.51
CA PRO A 67 8.67 -0.55 10.40
C PRO A 67 7.20 -0.35 10.09
N LEU A 68 6.40 -0.20 11.14
CA LEU A 68 4.97 0.06 11.03
C LEU A 68 4.71 1.57 11.02
N ALA A 69 4.18 2.07 9.92
CA ALA A 69 3.65 3.42 9.81
C ALA A 69 2.19 3.38 10.29
N LYS A 70 1.96 3.76 11.54
CA LYS A 70 0.62 3.65 12.16
C LYS A 70 -0.36 4.63 11.56
N VAL A 71 -1.62 4.22 11.48
CA VAL A 71 -2.73 5.13 11.24
C VAL A 71 -2.87 6.04 12.46
N PHE A 72 -2.90 7.35 12.24
CA PHE A 72 -3.03 8.35 13.31
C PHE A 72 -4.50 8.71 13.55
N GLY A 73 -5.30 7.69 13.92
CA GLY A 73 -6.66 7.91 14.37
C GLY A 73 -7.49 8.76 13.41
N LEU A 74 -8.30 9.65 13.97
CA LEU A 74 -9.27 10.45 13.21
C LEU A 74 -8.62 11.30 12.10
N ASP A 75 -7.43 11.85 12.35
CA ASP A 75 -6.77 12.71 11.37
C ASP A 75 -6.54 12.00 10.03
N ASP A 76 -6.05 10.78 10.07
CA ASP A 76 -5.83 10.02 8.83
C ASP A 76 -7.14 9.60 8.18
N TYR A 77 -8.17 9.26 8.97
CA TYR A 77 -9.49 8.94 8.43
C TYR A 77 -10.13 10.16 7.77
N GLU A 78 -10.00 11.34 8.35
CA GLU A 78 -10.51 12.57 7.75
C GLU A 78 -9.77 12.91 6.46
N THR A 79 -8.44 12.72 6.43
CA THR A 79 -7.64 12.90 5.22
C THR A 79 -8.08 11.92 4.13
N ALA A 80 -8.31 10.66 4.49
CA ALA A 80 -8.81 9.65 3.55
C ALA A 80 -10.16 10.06 2.93
N ALA A 81 -11.07 10.57 3.76
CA ALA A 81 -12.36 11.06 3.28
C ALA A 81 -12.18 12.25 2.31
N ALA A 82 -11.24 13.17 2.64
CA ALA A 82 -10.95 14.31 1.78
C ALA A 82 -10.34 13.86 0.44
N ILE A 83 -9.49 12.84 0.44
CA ILE A 83 -8.93 12.25 -0.78
C ILE A 83 -10.04 11.74 -1.68
N ARG A 84 -10.99 11.00 -1.12
CA ARG A 84 -12.10 10.47 -1.90
C ARG A 84 -12.94 11.59 -2.51
N ARG A 85 -13.22 12.64 -1.73
CA ARG A 85 -13.94 13.82 -2.25
C ARG A 85 -13.19 14.52 -3.36
N ALA A 86 -11.86 14.64 -3.26
CA ALA A 86 -11.03 15.27 -4.28
C ALA A 86 -11.09 14.49 -5.60
N CYS A 87 -11.02 13.17 -5.54
CA CYS A 87 -11.14 12.33 -6.73
C CYS A 87 -12.52 12.49 -7.37
N ARG A 88 -13.59 12.47 -6.58
CA ARG A 88 -14.95 12.64 -7.06
C ARG A 88 -15.15 14.02 -7.70
N ALA A 89 -14.60 15.07 -7.09
CA ALA A 89 -14.68 16.43 -7.66
C ALA A 89 -13.94 16.51 -9.00
N GLY A 90 -12.91 15.70 -9.20
CA GLY A 90 -12.20 15.55 -10.47
C GLY A 90 -12.88 14.63 -11.47
N GLY A 91 -14.09 14.14 -11.16
CA GLY A 91 -14.86 13.28 -12.07
C GLY A 91 -14.51 11.79 -11.98
N GLU A 92 -13.76 11.36 -10.99
CA GLU A 92 -13.35 9.96 -10.87
C GLU A 92 -13.78 9.36 -9.55
N THR A 93 -14.19 8.09 -9.59
CA THR A 93 -14.62 7.35 -8.42
C THR A 93 -13.53 6.38 -7.97
N VAL A 94 -13.08 6.51 -6.72
CA VAL A 94 -12.24 5.52 -6.06
C VAL A 94 -13.18 4.53 -5.36
N ARG A 95 -13.03 3.25 -5.67
CA ARG A 95 -13.94 2.21 -5.16
C ARG A 95 -13.66 1.85 -3.70
N SER A 96 -12.42 1.96 -3.27
CA SER A 96 -12.01 1.52 -1.94
C SER A 96 -11.63 2.71 -1.05
N THR A 97 -12.41 2.93 0.03
CA THR A 97 -12.03 3.91 1.05
C THR A 97 -10.78 3.47 1.81
N MET A 98 -10.52 2.16 1.86
CA MET A 98 -9.29 1.65 2.47
C MET A 98 -8.06 2.11 1.69
N ASP A 99 -8.12 2.15 0.36
CA ASP A 99 -7.02 2.67 -0.46
C ASP A 99 -6.79 4.16 -0.18
N CYS A 100 -7.85 4.92 0.07
CA CYS A 100 -7.73 6.31 0.47
C CYS A 100 -7.02 6.45 1.83
N LEU A 101 -7.29 5.54 2.76
CA LEU A 101 -6.65 5.54 4.07
C LEU A 101 -5.15 5.20 3.95
N ILE A 102 -4.83 4.20 3.15
CA ILE A 102 -3.43 3.83 2.89
C ILE A 102 -2.70 5.01 2.23
N ALA A 103 -3.34 5.67 1.26
CA ALA A 103 -2.79 6.85 0.61
C ALA A 103 -2.55 7.99 1.60
N ALA A 104 -3.47 8.21 2.54
CA ALA A 104 -3.32 9.23 3.58
C ALA A 104 -2.06 8.98 4.43
N VAL A 105 -1.84 7.73 4.83
CA VAL A 105 -0.64 7.34 5.58
C VAL A 105 0.61 7.56 4.74
N ALA A 106 0.60 7.13 3.47
CA ALA A 106 1.74 7.27 2.58
C ALA A 106 2.12 8.74 2.37
N ILE A 107 1.14 9.61 2.16
CA ILE A 107 1.37 11.06 1.99
C ILE A 107 2.01 11.63 3.24
N ARG A 108 1.45 11.32 4.42
CA ARG A 108 1.98 11.81 5.69
C ARG A 108 3.42 11.35 5.93
N GLU A 109 3.75 10.11 5.55
CA GLU A 109 5.09 9.54 5.73
C GLU A 109 6.03 9.88 4.59
N SER A 110 5.58 10.63 3.60
CA SER A 110 6.35 10.91 2.38
C SER A 110 6.83 9.65 1.68
N ALA A 111 6.00 8.61 1.70
CA ALA A 111 6.28 7.33 1.07
C ALA A 111 5.61 7.24 -0.29
N SER A 112 6.27 6.55 -1.23
CA SER A 112 5.66 6.16 -2.50
C SER A 112 4.92 4.85 -2.33
N VAL A 113 3.80 4.67 -3.03
CA VAL A 113 3.02 3.43 -2.97
C VAL A 113 3.39 2.53 -4.14
N LEU A 114 3.74 1.27 -3.82
CA LEU A 114 3.87 0.20 -4.80
C LEU A 114 2.58 -0.61 -4.82
N HIS A 115 1.96 -0.76 -5.99
CA HIS A 115 0.65 -1.38 -6.10
C HIS A 115 0.41 -2.08 -7.44
N SER A 116 -0.67 -2.86 -7.49
CA SER A 116 -1.23 -3.41 -8.72
C SER A 116 -2.73 -3.06 -8.85
N ASP A 117 -3.17 -1.96 -8.22
CA ASP A 117 -4.56 -1.51 -8.18
C ASP A 117 -4.68 -0.10 -8.76
N ARG A 118 -5.54 0.07 -9.79
CA ARG A 118 -5.70 1.35 -10.49
C ARG A 118 -6.19 2.49 -9.59
N ASP A 119 -6.84 2.19 -8.47
CA ASP A 119 -7.35 3.24 -7.58
C ASP A 119 -6.22 4.15 -7.07
N PHE A 120 -5.01 3.62 -6.84
CA PHE A 120 -3.88 4.44 -6.43
C PHE A 120 -3.42 5.40 -7.54
N ASP A 121 -3.49 4.98 -8.81
CA ASP A 121 -3.16 5.86 -9.92
C ASP A 121 -4.15 7.03 -10.01
N VAL A 122 -5.44 6.75 -9.78
CA VAL A 122 -6.47 7.79 -9.73
C VAL A 122 -6.19 8.74 -8.56
N ILE A 123 -5.92 8.22 -7.38
CA ILE A 123 -5.59 9.04 -6.21
C ILE A 123 -4.40 9.95 -6.49
N ALA A 124 -3.36 9.41 -7.12
CA ALA A 124 -2.14 10.18 -7.42
C ALA A 124 -2.41 11.34 -8.38
N GLN A 125 -3.42 11.23 -9.25
CA GLN A 125 -3.79 12.33 -10.17
C GLN A 125 -4.43 13.51 -9.45
N HIS A 126 -4.99 13.30 -8.27
CA HIS A 126 -5.77 14.32 -7.55
C HIS A 126 -5.19 14.70 -6.20
N THR A 127 -4.03 14.17 -5.83
CA THR A 127 -3.40 14.41 -4.53
C THR A 127 -1.88 14.51 -4.68
N GLU A 128 -1.19 14.64 -3.54
CA GLU A 128 0.27 14.65 -3.48
C GLU A 128 0.88 13.25 -3.42
N LEU A 129 0.07 12.20 -3.56
CA LEU A 129 0.56 10.83 -3.51
C LEU A 129 1.55 10.55 -4.65
N HIS A 130 2.67 9.94 -4.33
CA HIS A 130 3.63 9.45 -5.31
C HIS A 130 3.48 7.93 -5.47
N ILE A 131 3.52 7.50 -6.72
CA ILE A 131 3.48 6.08 -7.06
C ILE A 131 4.90 5.61 -7.33
N HIS A 132 5.28 4.50 -6.69
CA HIS A 132 6.56 3.87 -6.99
C HIS A 132 6.50 3.21 -8.37
N PRO A 133 7.41 3.56 -9.29
CA PRO A 133 7.34 3.03 -10.65
C PRO A 133 7.63 1.53 -10.66
N LEU A 134 6.90 0.79 -11.52
CA LEU A 134 7.23 -0.59 -11.79
C LEU A 134 8.44 -0.62 -12.70
N GLY A 135 9.31 -1.62 -12.51
CA GLY A 135 10.46 -1.82 -13.35
C GLY A 135 10.06 -2.05 -14.81
N ALA A 136 10.91 -1.59 -15.71
CA ALA A 136 10.67 -1.76 -17.15
C ALA A 136 10.75 -3.24 -17.56
#